data_da8f584fb591ea53020768434db725a6
#
_entry.id   da8f584fb591ea53020768434db725a6
#
_cell.length_a   1.000
_cell.length_b   1.000
_cell.length_c   1.000
_cell.angle_alpha   90.00
_cell.angle_beta   90.00
_cell.angle_gamma   90.00
#
_symmetry.space_group_name_H-M   'P 1'
#
loop_
_entity.id
_entity.type
_entity.pdbx_description
1 polymer ?
#
loop_
_entity_poly.entity_id
_entity_poly.type
_entity_poly.pdbx_seq_one_letter_code
_entity_poly.pdbx_strand_id
1 'polypeptide(L)'
;MIPFHSNRFLDYHKQKLFSGGYLFLQSIYYGLKMDSICRKTKSRHKFEYDLNAILSDLIHTRVLEPSSKSSSFRAAKQFLEPPTYELHDVYRALSILASEMDFIQSEVYKNSFFLGNRNDRILYYDCTNYYFEIEQEEGDKKHGKNKEHRPNPIIQMGLFTDGDGIPLAFSLFPGNQNEQKSLKPLETKILQQFGCEKFIYCSDAGLASEDNRVLNHMGQRAFIVTQSIKKLPAEDRAWALNKKGFKRLSDDKVVDITKLTENDKEQLFYKDEPFTTKKLHQRLIITYSPKYAAYVFFQAKGRRSIKVTLLYENLFKITLDYLPNCFLSTF
;
A
#
# COMPACT_ATOMS: atom_id res chain seq x y z
N MET A 1 -5.95 -31.93 -11.26
CA MET A 1 -5.51 -33.05 -12.13
C MET A 1 -5.89 -32.67 -13.55
N ILE A 2 -4.93 -32.46 -14.42
CA ILE A 2 -5.16 -32.08 -15.83
C ILE A 2 -5.62 -33.36 -16.56
N PRO A 3 -6.80 -33.40 -17.18
CA PRO A 3 -7.24 -34.57 -17.88
C PRO A 3 -6.39 -34.80 -19.13
N PHE A 4 -5.57 -35.83 -19.11
CA PHE A 4 -4.83 -36.30 -20.29
C PHE A 4 -5.80 -37.03 -21.22
N HIS A 5 -6.13 -36.40 -22.35
CA HIS A 5 -6.81 -37.12 -23.43
C HIS A 5 -5.74 -37.83 -24.28
N SER A 6 -5.58 -39.15 -24.03
CA SER A 6 -4.58 -40.00 -24.71
C SER A 6 -4.85 -40.23 -26.22
N ASN A 7 -5.94 -39.74 -26.77
CA ASN A 7 -6.41 -40.08 -28.12
C ASN A 7 -6.24 -38.93 -29.16
N ARG A 8 -5.47 -37.90 -28.88
CA ARG A 8 -5.12 -36.89 -29.89
C ARG A 8 -3.73 -37.17 -30.44
N PHE A 9 -3.69 -37.71 -31.67
CA PHE A 9 -2.44 -37.78 -32.42
C PHE A 9 -1.97 -36.36 -32.79
N LEU A 10 -0.74 -36.05 -32.49
CA LEU A 10 -0.08 -34.84 -32.98
C LEU A 10 0.44 -35.11 -34.40
N ASP A 11 0.14 -34.27 -35.38
CA ASP A 11 0.75 -34.34 -36.71
C ASP A 11 2.28 -34.30 -36.57
N TYR A 12 2.97 -35.19 -37.27
CA TYR A 12 4.40 -35.47 -37.12
C TYR A 12 5.32 -34.25 -37.28
N HIS A 13 4.85 -33.14 -37.86
CA HIS A 13 5.60 -31.90 -38.07
C HIS A 13 5.03 -30.67 -37.34
N LYS A 14 4.03 -30.82 -36.49
CA LYS A 14 3.48 -29.69 -35.70
C LYS A 14 4.02 -29.71 -34.28
N GLN A 15 4.93 -28.78 -34.00
CA GLN A 15 5.27 -28.45 -32.62
C GLN A 15 4.12 -27.66 -31.99
N LYS A 16 3.60 -28.15 -30.88
CA LYS A 16 2.61 -27.44 -30.04
C LYS A 16 3.29 -26.92 -28.80
N LEU A 17 3.61 -25.62 -28.78
CA LEU A 17 4.21 -24.96 -27.66
C LEU A 17 3.12 -24.43 -26.72
N PHE A 18 3.31 -24.63 -25.43
CA PHE A 18 2.46 -24.12 -24.37
C PHE A 18 3.25 -23.22 -23.44
N SER A 19 2.59 -22.16 -22.94
CA SER A 19 3.12 -21.35 -21.86
C SER A 19 2.79 -22.02 -20.52
N GLY A 20 3.79 -22.59 -19.84
CA GLY A 20 3.61 -23.32 -18.57
C GLY A 20 3.89 -22.49 -17.32
N GLY A 21 4.34 -21.25 -17.43
CA GLY A 21 4.74 -20.40 -16.29
C GLY A 21 3.62 -20.18 -15.26
N TYR A 22 2.37 -20.14 -15.71
CA TYR A 22 1.21 -19.94 -14.84
C TYR A 22 0.98 -21.09 -13.84
N LEU A 23 1.48 -22.31 -14.12
CA LEU A 23 1.32 -23.46 -13.24
C LEU A 23 1.92 -23.22 -11.85
N PHE A 24 3.00 -22.43 -11.75
CA PHE A 24 3.58 -22.03 -10.47
C PHE A 24 2.67 -21.07 -9.68
N LEU A 25 1.83 -20.31 -10.36
CA LEU A 25 0.90 -19.35 -9.73
C LEU A 25 -0.40 -20.02 -9.29
N GLN A 26 -0.74 -21.18 -9.87
CA GLN A 26 -2.00 -21.90 -9.55
C GLN A 26 -2.07 -22.31 -8.08
N SER A 27 -0.96 -22.72 -7.46
CA SER A 27 -0.94 -23.09 -6.05
C SER A 27 -1.35 -21.94 -5.13
N ILE A 28 -0.90 -20.73 -5.44
CA ILE A 28 -1.27 -19.50 -4.71
C ILE A 28 -2.74 -19.15 -5.00
N TYR A 29 -3.16 -19.22 -6.25
CA TYR A 29 -4.53 -18.92 -6.67
C TYR A 29 -5.56 -19.78 -5.94
N TYR A 30 -5.36 -21.10 -5.93
CA TYR A 30 -6.24 -22.02 -5.24
C TYR A 30 -6.08 -22.01 -3.72
N GLY A 31 -4.87 -21.73 -3.20
CA GLY A 31 -4.64 -21.52 -1.78
C GLY A 31 -5.41 -20.31 -1.24
N LEU A 32 -5.49 -19.24 -2.02
CA LEU A 32 -6.35 -18.07 -1.74
C LEU A 32 -7.86 -18.37 -1.96
N LYS A 33 -8.22 -19.58 -2.36
CA LYS A 33 -9.61 -20.03 -2.62
C LYS A 33 -10.35 -19.14 -3.63
N MET A 34 -9.63 -18.66 -4.65
CA MET A 34 -10.18 -17.75 -5.66
C MET A 34 -11.35 -18.39 -6.43
N ASP A 35 -11.28 -19.69 -6.69
CA ASP A 35 -12.37 -20.47 -7.28
C ASP A 35 -13.65 -20.43 -6.42
N SER A 36 -13.51 -20.51 -5.10
CA SER A 36 -14.64 -20.40 -4.16
C SER A 36 -15.22 -18.99 -4.14
N ILE A 37 -14.36 -17.96 -4.19
CA ILE A 37 -14.77 -16.55 -4.28
C ILE A 37 -15.57 -16.34 -5.58
N CYS A 38 -15.09 -16.86 -6.71
CA CYS A 38 -15.81 -16.79 -7.99
C CYS A 38 -17.17 -17.51 -7.95
N ARG A 39 -17.27 -18.68 -7.31
CA ARG A 39 -18.55 -19.38 -7.10
C ARG A 39 -19.52 -18.56 -6.25
N LYS A 40 -19.05 -17.96 -5.15
CA LYS A 40 -19.88 -17.08 -4.29
C LYS A 40 -20.34 -15.84 -5.07
N THR A 41 -19.47 -15.24 -5.89
CA THR A 41 -19.85 -14.12 -6.77
C THR A 41 -20.90 -14.56 -7.78
N LYS A 42 -20.71 -15.70 -8.44
CA LYS A 42 -21.69 -16.24 -9.41
C LYS A 42 -23.08 -16.47 -8.79
N SER A 43 -23.16 -16.88 -7.52
CA SER A 43 -24.45 -17.08 -6.84
C SER A 43 -25.26 -15.79 -6.62
N ARG A 44 -24.62 -14.62 -6.70
CA ARG A 44 -25.25 -13.30 -6.52
C ARG A 44 -25.62 -12.62 -7.84
N HIS A 45 -25.06 -13.09 -8.96
CA HIS A 45 -25.19 -12.48 -10.27
C HIS A 45 -25.66 -13.49 -11.31
N LYS A 46 -26.37 -13.01 -12.33
CA LYS A 46 -26.84 -13.85 -13.44
C LYS A 46 -25.91 -13.68 -14.64
N PHE A 47 -25.02 -14.63 -14.88
CA PHE A 47 -24.17 -14.75 -16.07
C PHE A 47 -23.80 -16.21 -16.33
N GLU A 48 -23.47 -16.54 -17.57
CA GLU A 48 -23.23 -17.93 -18.00
C GLU A 48 -21.74 -18.26 -18.16
N TYR A 49 -20.90 -17.25 -18.43
CA TYR A 49 -19.46 -17.45 -18.63
C TYR A 49 -18.74 -17.95 -17.36
N ASP A 50 -17.59 -18.58 -17.55
CA ASP A 50 -16.74 -19.04 -16.44
C ASP A 50 -15.91 -17.86 -15.85
N LEU A 51 -16.44 -17.25 -14.80
CA LEU A 51 -15.76 -16.15 -14.10
C LEU A 51 -14.41 -16.59 -13.51
N ASN A 52 -14.30 -17.85 -13.06
CA ASN A 52 -13.06 -18.37 -12.46
C ASN A 52 -11.96 -18.49 -13.53
N ALA A 53 -12.28 -19.04 -14.71
CA ALA A 53 -11.34 -19.11 -15.82
C ALA A 53 -10.89 -17.71 -16.27
N ILE A 54 -11.84 -16.76 -16.42
CA ILE A 54 -11.52 -15.37 -16.80
C ILE A 54 -10.60 -14.73 -15.76
N LEU A 55 -10.92 -14.81 -14.47
CA LEU A 55 -10.14 -14.16 -13.42
C LEU A 55 -8.75 -14.78 -13.29
N SER A 56 -8.64 -16.11 -13.33
CA SER A 56 -7.35 -16.81 -13.26
C SER A 56 -6.44 -16.40 -14.43
N ASP A 57 -6.97 -16.40 -15.65
CA ASP A 57 -6.20 -16.03 -16.83
C ASP A 57 -5.77 -14.57 -16.80
N LEU A 58 -6.63 -13.66 -16.34
CA LEU A 58 -6.28 -12.24 -16.18
C LEU A 58 -5.18 -12.04 -15.14
N ILE A 59 -5.20 -12.79 -14.03
CA ILE A 59 -4.17 -12.72 -12.99
C ILE A 59 -2.86 -13.33 -13.52
N HIS A 60 -2.90 -14.53 -14.09
CA HIS A 60 -1.72 -15.21 -14.58
C HIS A 60 -1.02 -14.43 -15.68
N THR A 61 -1.77 -13.93 -16.67
CA THR A 61 -1.20 -13.12 -17.74
C THR A 61 -0.70 -11.77 -17.23
N ARG A 62 -1.33 -11.17 -16.21
CA ARG A 62 -0.85 -9.93 -15.60
C ARG A 62 0.51 -10.10 -14.93
N VAL A 63 0.77 -11.24 -14.32
CA VAL A 63 2.05 -11.54 -13.66
C VAL A 63 3.12 -11.92 -14.67
N LEU A 64 2.79 -12.75 -15.65
CA LEU A 64 3.76 -13.30 -16.61
C LEU A 64 4.08 -12.34 -17.75
N GLU A 65 3.07 -11.67 -18.29
CA GLU A 65 3.18 -10.79 -19.46
C GLU A 65 2.17 -9.63 -19.36
N PRO A 66 2.48 -8.57 -18.56
CA PRO A 66 1.59 -7.43 -18.36
C PRO A 66 1.22 -6.75 -19.67
N SER A 67 -0.06 -6.79 -20.05
CA SER A 67 -0.54 -6.25 -21.34
C SER A 67 -2.01 -5.82 -21.28
N SER A 68 -2.58 -5.43 -22.43
CA SER A 68 -4.00 -5.11 -22.57
C SER A 68 -4.88 -6.36 -22.35
N LYS A 69 -6.15 -6.17 -22.00
CA LYS A 69 -7.10 -7.28 -21.80
C LYS A 69 -7.24 -8.17 -23.06
N SER A 70 -7.25 -7.56 -24.25
CA SER A 70 -7.26 -8.29 -25.51
C SER A 70 -5.99 -9.11 -25.74
N SER A 71 -4.82 -8.56 -25.40
CA SER A 71 -3.55 -9.30 -25.47
C SER A 71 -3.47 -10.40 -24.43
N SER A 72 -3.91 -10.15 -23.19
CA SER A 72 -4.02 -11.16 -22.13
C SER A 72 -4.90 -12.34 -22.55
N PHE A 73 -6.05 -12.07 -23.19
CA PHE A 73 -6.92 -13.13 -23.74
C PHE A 73 -6.22 -13.96 -24.81
N ARG A 74 -5.43 -13.31 -25.69
CA ARG A 74 -4.65 -14.04 -26.73
C ARG A 74 -3.53 -14.86 -26.10
N ALA A 75 -2.83 -14.33 -25.10
CA ALA A 75 -1.78 -15.05 -24.38
C ALA A 75 -2.33 -16.28 -23.63
N ALA A 76 -3.50 -16.18 -23.00
CA ALA A 76 -4.16 -17.28 -22.32
C ALA A 76 -4.49 -18.45 -23.26
N LYS A 77 -4.72 -18.21 -24.56
CA LYS A 77 -4.91 -19.28 -25.57
C LYS A 77 -3.70 -20.21 -25.74
N GLN A 78 -2.53 -19.78 -25.25
CA GLN A 78 -1.30 -20.58 -25.27
C GLN A 78 -1.11 -21.38 -23.96
N PHE A 79 -2.02 -21.27 -22.98
CA PHE A 79 -1.98 -22.10 -21.79
C PHE A 79 -2.37 -23.54 -22.10
N LEU A 80 -2.02 -24.49 -21.23
CA LEU A 80 -2.43 -25.88 -21.33
C LEU A 80 -3.95 -26.02 -21.29
N GLU A 81 -4.60 -25.16 -20.53
CA GLU A 81 -6.04 -25.03 -20.37
C GLU A 81 -6.50 -23.75 -21.07
N PRO A 82 -6.75 -23.80 -22.40
CA PRO A 82 -7.10 -22.60 -23.14
C PRO A 82 -8.48 -22.06 -22.72
N PRO A 83 -8.72 -20.74 -22.86
CA PRO A 83 -10.00 -20.12 -22.52
C PRO A 83 -11.20 -20.83 -23.16
N THR A 84 -12.22 -21.09 -22.34
CA THR A 84 -13.53 -21.60 -22.78
C THR A 84 -14.59 -20.50 -22.93
N TYR A 85 -14.16 -19.24 -22.83
CA TYR A 85 -14.95 -18.02 -22.89
C TYR A 85 -14.46 -17.13 -24.04
N GLU A 86 -15.24 -16.12 -24.39
CA GLU A 86 -14.90 -15.17 -25.45
C GLU A 86 -14.38 -13.82 -24.90
N LEU A 87 -13.71 -13.04 -25.74
CA LEU A 87 -13.15 -11.75 -25.34
C LEU A 87 -14.21 -10.77 -24.76
N HIS A 88 -15.42 -10.79 -25.29
CA HIS A 88 -16.49 -9.93 -24.78
C HIS A 88 -16.92 -10.32 -23.34
N ASP A 89 -16.78 -11.58 -22.95
CA ASP A 89 -17.05 -12.05 -21.59
C ASP A 89 -16.03 -11.51 -20.61
N VAL A 90 -14.77 -11.30 -21.03
CA VAL A 90 -13.74 -10.64 -20.21
C VAL A 90 -14.22 -9.26 -19.78
N TYR A 91 -14.73 -8.45 -20.74
CA TYR A 91 -15.20 -7.10 -20.40
C TYR A 91 -16.45 -7.09 -19.52
N ARG A 92 -17.36 -8.04 -19.73
CA ARG A 92 -18.53 -8.23 -18.84
C ARG A 92 -18.10 -8.64 -17.43
N ALA A 93 -17.15 -9.58 -17.33
CA ALA A 93 -16.59 -10.03 -16.06
C ALA A 93 -15.94 -8.90 -15.25
N LEU A 94 -15.25 -7.96 -15.91
CA LEU A 94 -14.66 -6.81 -15.23
C LEU A 94 -15.71 -5.96 -14.49
N SER A 95 -16.91 -5.78 -15.06
CA SER A 95 -18.00 -5.05 -14.39
C SER A 95 -18.50 -5.79 -13.14
N ILE A 96 -18.63 -7.11 -13.21
CA ILE A 96 -19.00 -7.93 -12.04
C ILE A 96 -17.90 -7.89 -10.97
N LEU A 97 -16.64 -8.07 -11.37
CA LEU A 97 -15.51 -8.00 -10.43
C LEU A 97 -15.40 -6.63 -9.76
N ALA A 98 -15.68 -5.55 -10.48
CA ALA A 98 -15.71 -4.20 -9.93
C ALA A 98 -16.84 -4.02 -8.90
N SER A 99 -18.04 -4.54 -9.17
CA SER A 99 -19.17 -4.45 -8.24
C SER A 99 -18.98 -5.28 -6.96
N GLU A 100 -18.19 -6.36 -7.03
CA GLU A 100 -17.88 -7.26 -5.91
C GLU A 100 -16.49 -7.00 -5.29
N MET A 101 -15.84 -5.91 -5.65
CA MET A 101 -14.46 -5.61 -5.28
C MET A 101 -14.22 -5.71 -3.76
N ASP A 102 -15.13 -5.19 -2.95
CA ASP A 102 -14.99 -5.18 -1.49
C ASP A 102 -15.10 -6.59 -0.91
N PHE A 103 -16.06 -7.36 -1.40
CA PHE A 103 -16.21 -8.76 -1.03
C PHE A 103 -14.97 -9.58 -1.42
N ILE A 104 -14.50 -9.43 -2.65
CA ILE A 104 -13.33 -10.16 -3.15
C ILE A 104 -12.11 -9.85 -2.28
N GLN A 105 -11.83 -8.58 -2.00
CA GLN A 105 -10.69 -8.19 -1.16
C GLN A 105 -10.79 -8.78 0.25
N SER A 106 -11.95 -8.71 0.90
CA SER A 106 -12.13 -9.24 2.25
C SER A 106 -11.94 -10.77 2.31
N GLU A 107 -12.44 -11.50 1.32
CA GLU A 107 -12.24 -12.96 1.25
C GLU A 107 -10.80 -13.34 0.92
N VAL A 108 -10.14 -12.60 0.01
CA VAL A 108 -8.70 -12.78 -0.29
C VAL A 108 -7.86 -12.54 0.97
N TYR A 109 -8.12 -11.46 1.71
CA TYR A 109 -7.44 -11.22 2.97
C TYR A 109 -7.62 -12.37 3.95
N LYS A 110 -8.86 -12.79 4.24
CA LYS A 110 -9.15 -13.90 5.15
C LYS A 110 -8.45 -15.20 4.72
N ASN A 111 -8.42 -15.48 3.43
CA ASN A 111 -7.78 -16.68 2.90
C ASN A 111 -6.24 -16.56 2.87
N SER A 112 -5.68 -15.36 2.89
CA SER A 112 -4.23 -15.14 2.76
C SER A 112 -3.40 -15.64 3.95
N PHE A 113 -4.03 -15.95 5.07
CA PHE A 113 -3.39 -16.57 6.23
C PHE A 113 -2.82 -17.98 5.94
N PHE A 114 -3.20 -18.61 4.82
CA PHE A 114 -2.55 -19.85 4.40
C PHE A 114 -1.09 -19.64 3.93
N LEU A 115 -0.74 -18.42 3.51
CA LEU A 115 0.63 -18.06 3.11
C LEU A 115 1.58 -17.95 4.32
N GLY A 116 1.04 -17.82 5.54
CA GLY A 116 1.76 -17.62 6.78
C GLY A 116 1.04 -16.67 7.72
N ASN A 117 1.68 -16.36 8.83
CA ASN A 117 1.14 -15.37 9.75
C ASN A 117 1.25 -13.98 9.12
N ARG A 118 0.12 -13.28 9.00
CA ARG A 118 0.05 -11.88 8.56
C ARG A 118 0.40 -10.95 9.73
N ASN A 119 1.24 -9.97 9.48
CA ASN A 119 1.56 -8.92 10.46
C ASN A 119 0.54 -7.78 10.37
N ASP A 120 -0.71 -8.07 10.66
CA ASP A 120 -1.83 -7.13 10.60
C ASP A 120 -1.96 -6.20 11.84
N ARG A 121 -1.01 -6.29 12.77
CA ARG A 121 -0.89 -5.35 13.90
C ARG A 121 -0.37 -3.98 13.49
N ILE A 122 0.38 -3.91 12.39
CA ILE A 122 0.89 -2.66 11.82
C ILE A 122 0.30 -2.52 10.42
N LEU A 123 -0.40 -1.43 10.17
CA LEU A 123 -0.99 -1.13 8.88
C LEU A 123 -0.39 0.16 8.31
N TYR A 124 0.28 0.04 7.19
CA TYR A 124 0.75 1.18 6.41
C TYR A 124 -0.34 1.63 5.44
N TYR A 125 -0.60 2.92 5.41
CA TYR A 125 -1.52 3.53 4.46
C TYR A 125 -0.80 4.54 3.58
N ASP A 126 -0.95 4.40 2.27
CA ASP A 126 -0.45 5.35 1.28
C ASP A 126 -1.46 5.56 0.15
N CYS A 127 -1.36 6.71 -0.53
CA CYS A 127 -2.12 7.02 -1.72
C CYS A 127 -1.21 7.08 -2.93
N THR A 128 -1.69 6.50 -4.03
CA THR A 128 -1.05 6.62 -5.34
C THR A 128 -2.05 7.08 -6.39
N ASN A 129 -1.54 7.57 -7.53
CA ASN A 129 -2.36 8.10 -8.61
C ASN A 129 -2.09 7.29 -9.87
N TYR A 130 -3.16 7.03 -10.64
CA TYR A 130 -3.07 6.48 -11.98
C TYR A 130 -3.59 7.51 -12.96
N TYR A 131 -2.81 7.90 -13.96
CA TYR A 131 -3.23 8.80 -15.03
C TYR A 131 -3.81 8.02 -16.20
N PHE A 132 -4.66 8.71 -16.97
CA PHE A 132 -5.28 8.19 -18.18
C PHE A 132 -4.89 9.08 -19.35
N GLU A 133 -4.52 8.48 -20.48
CA GLU A 133 -4.19 9.21 -21.71
C GLU A 133 -5.45 9.71 -22.43
N ILE A 134 -6.24 10.51 -21.72
CA ILE A 134 -7.44 11.19 -22.18
C ILE A 134 -7.33 12.69 -21.85
N GLU A 135 -7.98 13.54 -22.61
CA GLU A 135 -7.95 14.99 -22.40
C GLU A 135 -9.12 15.45 -21.51
N GLN A 136 -10.26 14.80 -21.63
CA GLN A 136 -11.48 15.18 -20.91
C GLN A 136 -11.72 14.29 -19.69
N GLU A 137 -12.32 14.89 -18.67
CA GLU A 137 -12.74 14.18 -17.48
C GLU A 137 -13.91 13.24 -17.78
N GLU A 138 -13.87 12.03 -17.21
CA GLU A 138 -14.94 11.03 -17.32
C GLU A 138 -15.12 10.29 -16.00
N GLY A 139 -16.31 10.32 -15.41
CA GLY A 139 -16.60 9.67 -14.13
C GLY A 139 -15.63 10.12 -13.03
N ASP A 140 -14.93 9.17 -12.41
CA ASP A 140 -13.94 9.41 -11.36
C ASP A 140 -12.56 9.86 -11.90
N LYS A 141 -12.35 9.79 -13.23
CA LYS A 141 -11.12 10.30 -13.87
C LYS A 141 -11.22 11.83 -13.89
N LYS A 142 -10.56 12.48 -12.93
CA LYS A 142 -10.61 13.93 -12.71
C LYS A 142 -9.20 14.53 -12.77
N HIS A 143 -9.11 15.79 -13.20
CA HIS A 143 -7.86 16.54 -13.07
C HIS A 143 -7.58 16.81 -11.59
N GLY A 144 -6.38 16.49 -11.15
CA GLY A 144 -5.99 16.61 -9.77
C GLY A 144 -4.49 16.69 -9.58
N LYS A 145 -4.06 16.94 -8.35
CA LYS A 145 -2.65 16.95 -7.99
C LYS A 145 -2.10 15.53 -8.12
N ASN A 146 -1.13 15.35 -8.99
CA ASN A 146 -0.44 14.06 -9.16
C ASN A 146 1.06 14.17 -8.93
N LYS A 147 1.68 13.05 -8.56
CA LYS A 147 3.12 12.96 -8.24
C LYS A 147 4.01 13.19 -9.48
N GLU A 148 3.50 12.92 -10.67
CA GLU A 148 4.24 13.05 -11.94
C GLU A 148 4.06 14.40 -12.62
N HIS A 149 3.21 15.29 -12.07
CA HIS A 149 2.89 16.62 -12.64
C HIS A 149 2.36 16.57 -14.06
N ARG A 150 1.65 15.50 -14.45
CA ARG A 150 1.01 15.35 -15.75
C ARG A 150 -0.31 16.11 -15.83
N PRO A 151 -0.69 16.66 -16.99
CA PRO A 151 -1.94 17.38 -17.17
C PRO A 151 -3.17 16.46 -17.29
N ASN A 152 -2.95 15.15 -17.42
CA ASN A 152 -4.01 14.17 -17.69
C ASN A 152 -4.92 13.94 -16.48
N PRO A 153 -6.21 13.57 -16.69
CA PRO A 153 -7.07 13.08 -15.63
C PRO A 153 -6.51 11.86 -14.91
N ILE A 154 -6.72 11.81 -13.61
CA ILE A 154 -6.22 10.75 -12.74
C ILE A 154 -7.35 10.10 -11.95
N ILE A 155 -7.10 8.91 -11.43
CA ILE A 155 -7.82 8.27 -10.33
C ILE A 155 -6.82 8.11 -9.16
N GLN A 156 -7.30 8.34 -7.96
CA GLN A 156 -6.53 8.06 -6.75
C GLN A 156 -6.86 6.68 -6.21
N MET A 157 -5.85 5.96 -5.72
CA MET A 157 -6.00 4.70 -5.01
C MET A 157 -5.40 4.85 -3.62
N GLY A 158 -6.22 4.67 -2.58
CA GLY A 158 -5.73 4.47 -1.22
C GLY A 158 -5.51 2.98 -0.98
N LEU A 159 -4.37 2.61 -0.44
CA LEU A 159 -3.96 1.22 -0.20
C LEU A 159 -3.51 1.04 1.24
N PHE A 160 -4.06 0.03 1.92
CA PHE A 160 -3.50 -0.52 3.14
C PHE A 160 -2.64 -1.74 2.84
N THR A 161 -1.45 -1.76 3.42
CA THR A 161 -0.59 -2.94 3.51
C THR A 161 -0.36 -3.31 4.96
N ASP A 162 -0.08 -4.56 5.23
CA ASP A 162 0.33 -5.01 6.57
C ASP A 162 1.80 -4.66 6.87
N GLY A 163 2.28 -5.06 8.06
CA GLY A 163 3.64 -4.80 8.52
C GLY A 163 4.74 -5.41 7.65
N ASP A 164 4.40 -6.43 6.86
CA ASP A 164 5.31 -7.10 5.93
C ASP A 164 5.19 -6.55 4.49
N GLY A 165 4.37 -5.51 4.30
CA GLY A 165 4.15 -4.87 3.01
C GLY A 165 3.19 -5.61 2.08
N ILE A 166 2.49 -6.64 2.58
CA ILE A 166 1.50 -7.38 1.78
C ILE A 166 0.20 -6.58 1.72
N PRO A 167 -0.39 -6.36 0.53
CA PRO A 167 -1.65 -5.65 0.38
C PRO A 167 -2.77 -6.27 1.22
N LEU A 168 -3.57 -5.41 1.86
CA LEU A 168 -4.71 -5.79 2.66
C LEU A 168 -6.01 -5.36 2.00
N ALA A 169 -6.15 -4.06 1.76
CA ALA A 169 -7.33 -3.49 1.12
C ALA A 169 -6.99 -2.21 0.37
N PHE A 170 -7.74 -1.94 -0.69
CA PHE A 170 -7.67 -0.66 -1.41
C PHE A 170 -9.06 -0.11 -1.72
N SER A 171 -9.12 1.18 -2.00
CA SER A 171 -10.28 1.84 -2.59
C SER A 171 -9.85 2.86 -3.62
N LEU A 172 -10.70 3.07 -4.61
CA LEU A 172 -10.52 4.07 -5.66
C LEU A 172 -11.33 5.32 -5.32
N PHE A 173 -10.77 6.48 -5.64
CA PHE A 173 -11.35 7.78 -5.38
C PHE A 173 -11.19 8.68 -6.59
N PRO A 174 -12.09 9.67 -6.78
CA PRO A 174 -11.96 10.67 -7.83
C PRO A 174 -10.61 11.39 -7.77
N GLY A 175 -10.03 11.66 -8.93
CA GLY A 175 -8.68 12.25 -9.04
C GLY A 175 -8.52 13.61 -8.37
N ASN A 176 -9.59 14.36 -8.19
CA ASN A 176 -9.63 15.67 -7.52
C ASN A 176 -9.91 15.59 -6.00
N GLN A 177 -10.07 14.39 -5.45
CA GLN A 177 -10.33 14.22 -4.03
C GLN A 177 -9.09 14.54 -3.21
N ASN A 178 -9.27 15.14 -2.03
CA ASN A 178 -8.19 15.29 -1.07
C ASN A 178 -7.82 13.94 -0.46
N GLU A 179 -6.54 13.53 -0.60
CA GLU A 179 -6.02 12.24 -0.11
C GLU A 179 -6.33 11.99 1.38
N GLN A 180 -6.32 13.02 2.22
CA GLN A 180 -6.65 12.89 3.64
C GLN A 180 -8.06 12.36 3.90
N LYS A 181 -9.00 12.63 2.99
CA LYS A 181 -10.39 12.16 3.11
C LYS A 181 -10.58 10.71 2.67
N SER A 182 -9.59 10.12 1.98
CA SER A 182 -9.67 8.74 1.50
C SER A 182 -9.47 7.70 2.61
N LEU A 183 -8.78 8.06 3.71
CA LEU A 183 -8.48 7.14 4.80
C LEU A 183 -9.74 6.61 5.49
N LYS A 184 -10.61 7.51 5.95
CA LYS A 184 -11.77 7.14 6.79
C LYS A 184 -12.70 6.11 6.14
N PRO A 185 -13.12 6.25 4.86
CA PRO A 185 -13.96 5.25 4.21
C PRO A 185 -13.29 3.88 4.13
N LEU A 186 -12.01 3.83 3.76
CA LEU A 186 -11.28 2.57 3.63
C LEU A 186 -11.01 1.92 4.98
N GLU A 187 -10.66 2.69 6.01
CA GLU A 187 -10.47 2.19 7.37
C GLU A 187 -11.78 1.63 7.95
N THR A 188 -12.91 2.31 7.75
CA THR A 188 -14.23 1.82 8.16
C THR A 188 -14.54 0.47 7.52
N LYS A 189 -14.22 0.30 6.25
CA LYS A 189 -14.35 -0.96 5.52
C LYS A 189 -13.48 -2.07 6.14
N ILE A 190 -12.23 -1.77 6.49
CA ILE A 190 -11.32 -2.72 7.14
C ILE A 190 -11.89 -3.19 8.48
N LEU A 191 -12.35 -2.27 9.31
CA LEU A 191 -12.94 -2.59 10.61
C LEU A 191 -14.19 -3.46 10.47
N GLN A 192 -15.07 -3.17 9.52
CA GLN A 192 -16.35 -3.86 9.37
C GLN A 192 -16.26 -5.19 8.63
N GLN A 193 -15.43 -5.29 7.60
CA GLN A 193 -15.45 -6.43 6.67
C GLN A 193 -14.27 -7.38 6.87
N PHE A 194 -13.14 -6.88 7.35
CA PHE A 194 -11.91 -7.66 7.48
C PHE A 194 -11.68 -8.17 8.91
N GLY A 195 -12.36 -7.58 9.92
CA GLY A 195 -12.19 -7.95 11.32
C GLY A 195 -10.88 -7.47 11.94
N CYS A 196 -10.19 -6.50 11.31
CA CYS A 196 -8.99 -5.89 11.85
C CYS A 196 -9.38 -4.74 12.79
N GLU A 197 -9.49 -5.02 14.10
CA GLU A 197 -9.94 -4.03 15.10
C GLU A 197 -8.78 -3.39 15.87
N LYS A 198 -7.63 -4.08 15.95
CA LYS A 198 -6.45 -3.66 16.72
C LYS A 198 -5.25 -3.52 15.81
N PHE A 199 -4.83 -2.31 15.53
CA PHE A 199 -3.64 -2.05 14.72
C PHE A 199 -3.00 -0.70 15.03
N ILE A 200 -1.75 -0.57 14.62
CA ILE A 200 -1.02 0.69 14.60
C ILE A 200 -1.09 1.24 13.18
N TYR A 201 -1.76 2.36 13.01
CA TYR A 201 -1.83 3.08 11.75
C TYR A 201 -0.53 3.82 11.48
N CYS A 202 0.10 3.56 10.33
CA CYS A 202 1.31 4.24 9.89
C CYS A 202 1.10 4.96 8.56
N SER A 203 1.46 6.23 8.48
CA SER A 203 1.39 7.00 7.23
C SER A 203 2.42 8.13 7.15
N ASP A 204 2.53 8.70 5.97
CA ASP A 204 3.34 9.88 5.73
C ASP A 204 2.65 11.18 6.22
N ALA A 205 3.39 12.31 6.12
CA ALA A 205 2.91 13.62 6.56
C ALA A 205 1.75 14.18 5.71
N GLY A 206 1.54 13.68 4.50
CA GLY A 206 0.44 14.06 3.62
C GLY A 206 -0.90 13.56 4.16
N LEU A 207 -0.89 12.41 4.83
CA LEU A 207 -2.07 11.70 5.34
C LEU A 207 -2.27 11.87 6.86
N ALA A 208 -1.38 12.61 7.54
CA ALA A 208 -1.33 12.78 8.98
C ALA A 208 -2.18 13.95 9.50
N SER A 209 -3.37 14.19 8.96
CA SER A 209 -4.28 15.22 9.48
C SER A 209 -4.71 14.92 10.93
N GLU A 210 -5.05 15.96 11.68
CA GLU A 210 -5.51 15.78 13.08
C GLU A 210 -6.75 14.87 13.13
N ASP A 211 -7.68 15.02 12.20
CA ASP A 211 -8.88 14.18 12.15
C ASP A 211 -8.55 12.71 11.88
N ASN A 212 -7.55 12.41 11.03
CA ASN A 212 -7.08 11.04 10.81
C ASN A 212 -6.41 10.46 12.07
N ARG A 213 -5.64 11.27 12.81
CA ARG A 213 -5.06 10.85 14.09
C ARG A 213 -6.12 10.63 15.16
N VAL A 214 -7.13 11.51 15.26
CA VAL A 214 -8.27 11.33 16.17
C VAL A 214 -9.02 10.03 15.86
N LEU A 215 -9.26 9.73 14.58
CA LEU A 215 -9.88 8.48 14.17
C LEU A 215 -9.08 7.28 14.68
N ASN A 216 -7.76 7.31 14.51
CA ASN A 216 -6.84 6.24 14.91
C ASN A 216 -6.42 6.28 16.39
N HIS A 217 -6.91 7.22 17.17
CA HIS A 217 -6.83 7.23 18.62
C HIS A 217 -8.01 6.49 19.30
N MET A 218 -9.08 6.23 18.56
CA MET A 218 -10.31 5.63 19.09
C MET A 218 -10.24 4.10 19.11
N GLY A 219 -10.91 3.49 20.08
CA GLY A 219 -10.96 2.04 20.25
C GLY A 219 -9.61 1.47 20.73
N GLN A 220 -9.19 0.37 20.12
CA GLN A 220 -7.90 -0.29 20.45
C GLN A 220 -6.84 -0.02 19.37
N ARG A 221 -6.93 1.14 18.71
CA ARG A 221 -5.99 1.55 17.68
C ARG A 221 -4.93 2.51 18.22
N ALA A 222 -3.84 2.59 17.50
CA ALA A 222 -2.74 3.51 17.74
C ALA A 222 -2.30 4.12 16.41
N PHE A 223 -1.46 5.14 16.43
CA PHE A 223 -0.88 5.67 15.20
C PHE A 223 0.59 6.06 15.35
N ILE A 224 1.32 5.94 14.26
CA ILE A 224 2.66 6.48 14.06
C ILE A 224 2.67 7.19 12.71
N VAL A 225 2.75 8.50 12.69
CA VAL A 225 2.67 9.29 11.46
C VAL A 225 3.83 10.28 11.36
N THR A 226 4.34 10.50 10.17
CA THR A 226 5.35 11.54 10.00
C THR A 226 4.72 12.92 10.09
N GLN A 227 5.47 13.89 10.64
CA GLN A 227 5.04 15.27 10.82
C GLN A 227 5.97 16.21 10.05
N SER A 228 5.40 17.17 9.34
CA SER A 228 6.19 18.23 8.72
C SER A 228 6.66 19.23 9.77
N ILE A 229 7.97 19.45 9.86
CA ILE A 229 8.57 20.42 10.78
C ILE A 229 8.03 21.84 10.57
N LYS A 230 7.69 22.19 9.32
CA LYS A 230 7.15 23.52 8.96
C LYS A 230 5.76 23.78 9.55
N LYS A 231 5.02 22.72 9.87
CA LYS A 231 3.67 22.77 10.44
C LYS A 231 3.67 22.75 11.97
N LEU A 232 4.84 22.59 12.61
CA LEU A 232 4.94 22.65 14.07
C LEU A 232 4.83 24.10 14.56
N PRO A 233 4.25 24.32 15.76
CA PRO A 233 4.36 25.56 16.50
C PRO A 233 5.83 26.01 16.64
N ALA A 234 6.06 27.30 16.88
CA ALA A 234 7.42 27.86 16.88
C ALA A 234 8.31 27.25 17.99
N GLU A 235 7.74 26.99 19.17
CA GLU A 235 8.44 26.40 20.31
C GLU A 235 8.84 24.96 20.01
N ASP A 236 7.87 24.10 19.59
CA ASP A 236 8.13 22.70 19.26
C ASP A 236 9.11 22.58 18.09
N ARG A 237 9.04 23.49 17.12
CA ARG A 237 10.00 23.52 16.01
C ARG A 237 11.41 23.91 16.50
N ALA A 238 11.54 24.89 17.38
CA ALA A 238 12.83 25.27 17.96
C ALA A 238 13.42 24.11 18.78
N TRP A 239 12.59 23.43 19.59
CA TRP A 239 13.00 22.25 20.31
C TRP A 239 13.41 21.12 19.34
N ALA A 240 12.60 20.83 18.31
CA ALA A 240 12.90 19.78 17.33
C ALA A 240 14.26 19.98 16.65
N LEU A 241 14.60 21.20 16.29
CA LEU A 241 15.87 21.57 15.63
C LEU A 241 17.07 21.70 16.58
N ASN A 242 16.85 21.71 17.88
CA ASN A 242 17.93 21.76 18.87
C ASN A 242 18.72 20.44 18.82
N LYS A 243 20.04 20.55 18.70
CA LYS A 243 20.96 19.40 18.60
C LYS A 243 21.26 18.71 19.93
N LYS A 244 20.80 19.25 21.03
CA LYS A 244 20.97 18.70 22.39
C LYS A 244 19.78 17.80 22.78
N GLY A 245 20.03 16.93 23.75
CA GLY A 245 19.00 16.08 24.37
C GLY A 245 18.66 14.82 23.58
N PHE A 246 19.44 14.47 22.55
CA PHE A 246 19.29 13.20 21.86
C PHE A 246 19.76 12.04 22.73
N LYS A 247 19.08 10.92 22.62
CA LYS A 247 19.45 9.62 23.21
C LYS A 247 19.83 8.67 22.08
N ARG A 248 20.79 7.79 22.32
CA ARG A 248 21.11 6.71 21.39
C ARG A 248 20.04 5.61 21.52
N LEU A 249 19.54 5.11 20.42
CA LEU A 249 18.43 4.13 20.45
C LEU A 249 18.84 2.79 21.10
N SER A 250 20.12 2.41 21.05
CA SER A 250 20.58 1.10 21.56
C SER A 250 20.70 1.01 23.10
N ASP A 251 20.94 2.13 23.78
CA ASP A 251 21.27 2.16 25.23
C ASP A 251 20.67 3.37 25.98
N ASP A 252 19.84 4.18 25.33
CA ASP A 252 19.20 5.40 25.87
C ASP A 252 20.18 6.45 26.44
N LYS A 253 21.47 6.31 26.13
CA LYS A 253 22.50 7.25 26.59
C LYS A 253 22.32 8.60 25.92
N VAL A 254 22.29 9.66 26.72
CA VAL A 254 22.20 11.03 26.23
C VAL A 254 23.50 11.41 25.50
N VAL A 255 23.37 11.91 24.29
CA VAL A 255 24.49 12.22 23.39
C VAL A 255 24.28 13.61 22.77
N ASP A 256 25.37 14.34 22.59
CA ASP A 256 25.41 15.55 21.78
C ASP A 256 25.71 15.16 20.33
N ILE A 257 24.73 15.28 19.44
CA ILE A 257 24.87 14.89 18.03
C ILE A 257 25.88 15.75 17.26
N THR A 258 26.39 16.82 17.83
CA THR A 258 27.48 17.62 17.22
C THR A 258 28.86 17.02 17.45
N LYS A 259 28.98 16.06 18.39
CA LYS A 259 30.24 15.42 18.79
C LYS A 259 30.33 13.94 18.33
N LEU A 260 29.46 13.54 17.40
CA LEU A 260 29.47 12.19 16.85
C LEU A 260 30.73 11.91 16.03
N THR A 261 31.20 10.67 16.10
CA THR A 261 32.40 10.16 15.41
C THR A 261 32.01 9.20 14.29
N GLU A 262 32.98 8.72 13.50
CA GLU A 262 32.74 7.69 12.47
C GLU A 262 32.16 6.38 13.05
N ASN A 263 32.46 6.07 14.32
CA ASN A 263 31.91 4.89 15.00
C ASN A 263 30.39 5.00 15.24
N ASP A 264 29.84 6.20 15.20
CA ASP A 264 28.41 6.46 15.41
C ASP A 264 27.61 6.48 14.10
N LYS A 265 28.26 6.24 12.96
CA LYS A 265 27.67 6.41 11.62
C LYS A 265 26.42 5.58 11.38
N GLU A 266 26.39 4.34 11.87
CA GLU A 266 25.26 3.41 11.72
C GLU A 266 24.27 3.47 12.90
N GLN A 267 24.52 4.35 13.88
CA GLN A 267 23.65 4.50 15.04
C GLN A 267 22.45 5.39 14.71
N LEU A 268 21.34 5.14 15.42
CA LEU A 268 20.15 5.98 15.40
C LEU A 268 20.00 6.71 16.73
N PHE A 269 19.70 7.99 16.65
CA PHE A 269 19.48 8.83 17.81
C PHE A 269 18.05 9.38 17.79
N TYR A 270 17.46 9.54 18.97
CA TYR A 270 16.10 10.07 19.08
C TYR A 270 16.00 11.01 20.29
N LYS A 271 14.98 11.84 20.27
CA LYS A 271 14.45 12.56 21.42
C LYS A 271 12.96 12.69 21.30
N ASP A 272 12.26 12.77 22.40
CA ASP A 272 10.81 12.83 22.46
C ASP A 272 10.32 13.81 23.52
N GLU A 273 9.14 14.37 23.27
CA GLU A 273 8.41 15.17 24.25
C GLU A 273 6.89 15.02 24.06
N PRO A 274 6.09 15.32 25.11
CA PRO A 274 4.65 15.40 24.97
C PRO A 274 4.25 16.48 23.97
N PHE A 275 3.32 16.16 23.08
CA PHE A 275 2.77 17.09 22.10
C PHE A 275 1.26 17.07 22.16
N THR A 276 0.67 18.15 22.70
CA THR A 276 -0.77 18.23 22.92
C THR A 276 -1.41 19.19 21.96
N THR A 277 -2.47 18.73 21.28
CA THR A 277 -3.38 19.58 20.51
C THR A 277 -4.72 19.71 21.26
N LYS A 278 -5.66 20.48 20.70
CA LYS A 278 -6.99 20.61 21.30
C LYS A 278 -7.76 19.28 21.41
N LYS A 279 -7.42 18.29 20.56
CA LYS A 279 -8.15 17.02 20.44
C LYS A 279 -7.36 15.81 20.92
N LEU A 280 -6.02 15.91 21.02
CA LEU A 280 -5.14 14.75 21.22
C LEU A 280 -3.98 15.05 22.15
N HIS A 281 -3.68 14.08 23.02
CA HIS A 281 -2.39 13.97 23.72
C HIS A 281 -1.55 12.91 23.00
N GLN A 282 -0.37 13.27 22.53
CA GLN A 282 0.49 12.42 21.70
C GLN A 282 1.96 12.74 22.01
N ARG A 283 2.90 12.01 21.43
CA ARG A 283 4.33 12.29 21.57
C ARG A 283 4.89 12.80 20.26
N LEU A 284 5.75 13.78 20.33
CA LEU A 284 6.57 14.24 19.23
C LEU A 284 7.95 13.58 19.31
N ILE A 285 8.29 12.77 18.34
CA ILE A 285 9.55 12.03 18.30
C ILE A 285 10.41 12.57 17.16
N ILE A 286 11.63 12.93 17.48
CA ILE A 286 12.63 13.39 16.51
C ILE A 286 13.71 12.34 16.41
N THR A 287 13.96 11.83 15.22
CA THR A 287 15.05 10.89 14.95
C THR A 287 16.16 11.54 14.13
N TYR A 288 17.41 11.20 14.42
CA TYR A 288 18.59 11.61 13.69
C TYR A 288 19.47 10.41 13.35
N SER A 289 19.85 10.31 12.09
CA SER A 289 20.78 9.28 11.59
C SER A 289 21.94 9.98 10.88
N PRO A 290 23.19 9.82 11.32
CA PRO A 290 24.36 10.37 10.64
C PRO A 290 24.47 9.91 9.18
N LYS A 291 24.18 8.65 8.92
CA LYS A 291 24.15 8.06 7.58
C LYS A 291 23.15 8.77 6.67
N TYR A 292 21.91 8.96 7.15
CA TYR A 292 20.88 9.67 6.40
C TYR A 292 21.24 11.16 6.21
N ALA A 293 21.81 11.79 7.22
CA ALA A 293 22.29 13.16 7.13
C ALA A 293 23.36 13.32 6.04
N ALA A 294 24.34 12.41 6.00
CA ALA A 294 25.36 12.39 4.95
C ALA A 294 24.75 12.22 3.55
N TYR A 295 23.77 11.34 3.39
CA TYR A 295 23.05 11.16 2.15
C TYR A 295 22.31 12.43 1.70
N VAL A 296 21.60 13.11 2.61
CA VAL A 296 20.90 14.36 2.32
C VAL A 296 21.89 15.47 1.89
N PHE A 297 23.03 15.60 2.56
CA PHE A 297 24.09 16.53 2.17
C PHE A 297 24.69 16.21 0.79
N PHE A 298 24.91 14.94 0.49
CA PHE A 298 25.40 14.50 -0.82
C PHE A 298 24.42 14.88 -1.94
N GLN A 299 23.13 14.61 -1.76
CA GLN A 299 22.07 14.98 -2.71
C GLN A 299 21.96 16.50 -2.90
N ALA A 300 22.20 17.27 -1.84
CA ALA A 300 22.12 18.72 -1.89
C ALA A 300 23.28 19.37 -2.66
N LYS A 301 24.49 18.80 -2.61
CA LYS A 301 25.66 19.29 -3.37
C LYS A 301 25.43 19.28 -4.88
N GLY A 302 24.57 18.39 -5.39
CA GLY A 302 24.22 18.34 -6.82
C GLY A 302 23.16 19.36 -7.26
N ARG A 303 22.52 20.11 -6.35
CA ARG A 303 21.45 21.06 -6.66
C ARG A 303 21.89 22.49 -6.33
N ARG A 304 22.06 23.32 -7.35
CA ARG A 304 22.57 24.71 -7.25
C ARG A 304 21.76 25.70 -6.38
N SER A 305 20.63 25.31 -5.76
CA SER A 305 19.69 26.26 -5.13
C SER A 305 18.91 25.68 -3.94
N ILE A 306 19.57 24.96 -3.02
CA ILE A 306 18.91 24.59 -1.76
C ILE A 306 19.31 25.58 -0.68
N LYS A 307 18.33 26.31 -0.11
CA LYS A 307 18.56 27.15 1.08
C LYS A 307 19.05 26.26 2.22
N VAL A 308 20.10 26.70 2.92
CA VAL A 308 20.71 25.98 4.06
C VAL A 308 19.66 25.56 5.09
N THR A 309 18.66 26.40 5.34
CA THR A 309 17.53 26.10 6.25
C THR A 309 16.73 24.85 5.83
N LEU A 310 16.49 24.64 4.53
CA LEU A 310 15.81 23.45 4.01
C LEU A 310 16.65 22.17 4.17
N LEU A 311 17.97 22.28 4.13
CA LEU A 311 18.88 21.16 4.40
C LEU A 311 18.78 20.71 5.86
N TYR A 312 18.83 21.65 6.82
CA TYR A 312 18.70 21.32 8.24
C TYR A 312 17.35 20.70 8.58
N GLU A 313 16.25 21.18 8.00
CA GLU A 313 14.90 20.62 8.22
C GLU A 313 14.76 19.17 7.72
N ASN A 314 15.52 18.77 6.71
CA ASN A 314 15.50 17.42 6.15
C ASN A 314 16.45 16.43 6.85
N LEU A 315 17.31 16.91 7.77
CA LEU A 315 18.22 16.03 8.52
C LEU A 315 17.51 15.22 9.61
N PHE A 316 16.33 15.68 10.04
CA PHE A 316 15.56 15.07 11.10
C PHE A 316 14.26 14.47 10.55
N LYS A 317 13.97 13.24 10.91
CA LYS A 317 12.66 12.65 10.69
C LYS A 317 11.81 12.90 11.93
N ILE A 318 10.66 13.51 11.74
CA ILE A 318 9.73 13.88 12.81
C ILE A 318 8.51 12.98 12.74
N THR A 319 8.14 12.41 13.85
CA THR A 319 7.03 11.47 13.97
C THR A 319 6.14 11.89 15.13
N LEU A 320 4.84 11.77 14.95
CA LEU A 320 3.85 11.83 16.00
C LEU A 320 3.39 10.40 16.29
N ASP A 321 3.36 10.00 17.54
CA ASP A 321 2.82 8.72 17.94
C ASP A 321 1.77 8.84 19.05
N TYR A 322 0.93 7.83 19.09
CA TYR A 322 0.05 7.52 20.20
C TYR A 322 0.00 5.99 20.32
N LEU A 323 0.59 5.47 21.38
CA LEU A 323 0.60 4.06 21.70
C LEU A 323 -0.07 3.86 23.07
N PRO A 324 -1.30 3.36 23.14
CA PRO A 324 -1.93 3.03 24.41
C PRO A 324 -1.16 1.89 25.11
N ASN A 325 -1.20 1.86 26.44
CA ASN A 325 -0.44 0.91 27.29
C ASN A 325 -0.65 -0.57 26.90
N CYS A 326 -1.78 -0.92 26.29
CA CYS A 326 -2.03 -2.28 25.81
C CYS A 326 -1.13 -2.73 24.65
N PHE A 327 -0.45 -1.81 23.95
CA PHE A 327 0.53 -2.13 22.92
C PHE A 327 1.96 -2.25 23.47
N LEU A 328 2.25 -1.62 24.64
CA LEU A 328 3.59 -1.63 25.24
C LEU A 328 3.95 -2.97 25.88
N SER A 329 2.97 -3.82 26.18
CA SER A 329 3.19 -5.14 26.81
C SER A 329 3.45 -6.27 25.80
N THR A 330 3.53 -5.98 24.51
CA THR A 330 3.60 -6.98 23.43
C THR A 330 4.78 -6.78 22.46
N PHE A 331 5.70 -5.87 22.79
CA PHE A 331 6.99 -5.68 22.07
C PHE A 331 8.15 -6.19 22.90
#